data_9648c5d5a12e2aebf7cf0bad0e84ac82
#
_entry.id   9648c5d5a12e2aebf7cf0bad0e84ac82
#
_cell.length_a   1.000
_cell.length_b   1.000
_cell.length_c   1.000
_cell.angle_alpha   90.00
_cell.angle_beta   90.00
_cell.angle_gamma   90.00
#
_symmetry.space_group_name_H-M   'P 1'
#
loop_
_entity.id
_entity.type
_entity.pdbx_description
1 polymer ?
#
loop_
_entity_poly.entity_id
_entity_poly.type
_entity_poly.pdbx_seq_one_letter_code
_entity_poly.pdbx_strand_id
1 'polypeptide(L)'
;MVDAVRRELEKAGDPARAKSQQAYMKSPMPFRGISAPKLKATLRPLLADPAYLLTFRDQWEATIRGLWDDAQFREERYGAVAVCGHRLYRHWAVDRSAMPLYRYLVESGAWWDFVDEIAAHRVGPVVRAHPQTELDRMRSWAVADNLWLRRAAILSQLSSKEETDRQLLVDCITPNLADREFFIRKAVGWSLRQYARSGTGAADWVRCWVDELGPRLSPLSRREALKHLG
;
A
#
# COMPACT_ATOMS: atom_id res chain seq x y z
N MET A 1 12.10 19.61 -7.03
CA MET A 1 11.24 18.43 -7.23
C MET A 1 9.79 18.72 -6.85
N VAL A 2 9.46 19.12 -5.61
CA VAL A 2 8.07 19.34 -5.13
C VAL A 2 7.29 20.26 -6.06
N ASP A 3 7.77 21.48 -6.30
CA ASP A 3 7.07 22.46 -7.16
C ASP A 3 6.95 22.02 -8.61
N ALA A 4 7.93 21.25 -9.10
CA ALA A 4 7.85 20.70 -10.45
C ALA A 4 6.75 19.63 -10.56
N VAL A 5 6.63 18.75 -9.56
CA VAL A 5 5.53 17.78 -9.48
C VAL A 5 4.18 18.50 -9.44
N ARG A 6 4.01 19.50 -8.59
CA ARG A 6 2.77 20.28 -8.45
C ARG A 6 2.36 20.94 -9.77
N ARG A 7 3.31 21.61 -10.46
CA ARG A 7 3.05 22.25 -11.76
C ARG A 7 2.60 21.24 -12.84
N GLU A 8 3.27 20.10 -12.93
CA GLU A 8 2.90 19.10 -13.95
C GLU A 8 1.55 18.43 -13.63
N LEU A 9 1.24 18.21 -12.35
CA LEU A 9 -0.08 17.73 -11.94
C LEU A 9 -1.18 18.76 -12.20
N GLU A 10 -0.91 20.05 -12.01
CA GLU A 10 -1.85 21.13 -12.34
C GLU A 10 -2.19 21.15 -13.82
N LYS A 11 -1.19 21.13 -14.70
CA LYS A 11 -1.38 21.07 -16.17
C LYS A 11 -2.15 19.81 -16.61
N ALA A 12 -1.98 18.70 -15.90
CA ALA A 12 -2.62 17.43 -16.23
C ALA A 12 -4.07 17.31 -15.72
N GLY A 13 -4.55 18.27 -14.94
CA GLY A 13 -5.86 18.23 -14.30
C GLY A 13 -7.04 18.10 -15.29
N ASP A 14 -8.14 17.55 -14.78
CA ASP A 14 -9.43 17.41 -15.48
C ASP A 14 -10.57 17.74 -14.49
N PRO A 15 -11.04 19.00 -14.47
CA PRO A 15 -12.08 19.43 -13.53
C PRO A 15 -13.39 18.66 -13.66
N ALA A 16 -13.72 18.15 -14.85
CA ALA A 16 -14.93 17.36 -15.06
C ALA A 16 -14.87 16.01 -14.30
N ARG A 17 -13.69 15.42 -14.22
CA ARG A 17 -13.44 14.15 -13.51
C ARG A 17 -13.22 14.34 -12.00
N ALA A 18 -12.67 15.48 -11.59
CA ALA A 18 -12.25 15.73 -10.21
C ALA A 18 -13.37 15.48 -9.19
N LYS A 19 -14.57 16.00 -9.45
CA LYS A 19 -15.74 15.84 -8.55
C LYS A 19 -16.16 14.38 -8.40
N SER A 20 -16.20 13.62 -9.49
CA SER A 20 -16.57 12.19 -9.44
C SER A 20 -15.53 11.34 -8.72
N GLN A 21 -14.24 11.63 -8.91
CA GLN A 21 -13.17 10.95 -8.17
C GLN A 21 -13.23 11.25 -6.67
N GLN A 22 -13.42 12.51 -6.30
CA GLN A 22 -13.54 12.90 -4.88
C GLN A 22 -14.74 12.23 -4.21
N ALA A 23 -15.88 12.19 -4.87
CA ALA A 23 -17.09 11.53 -4.38
C ALA A 23 -16.88 10.01 -4.21
N TYR A 24 -16.31 9.35 -5.23
CA TYR A 24 -15.99 7.91 -5.16
C TYR A 24 -15.04 7.59 -4.02
N MET A 25 -14.00 8.39 -3.84
CA MET A 25 -12.99 8.20 -2.80
C MET A 25 -13.46 8.66 -1.41
N LYS A 26 -14.63 9.32 -1.31
CA LYS A 26 -15.14 9.93 -0.07
C LYS A 26 -14.07 10.80 0.60
N SER A 27 -13.31 11.52 -0.20
CA SER A 27 -12.13 12.26 0.27
C SER A 27 -12.51 13.68 0.70
N PRO A 28 -12.08 14.15 1.89
CA PRO A 28 -12.18 15.55 2.26
C PRO A 28 -11.23 16.43 1.43
N MET A 29 -10.12 15.84 0.93
CA MET A 29 -9.15 16.53 0.09
C MET A 29 -9.64 16.56 -1.35
N PRO A 30 -9.55 17.70 -2.06
CA PRO A 30 -9.94 17.80 -3.45
C PRO A 30 -9.04 16.98 -4.38
N PHE A 31 -9.56 16.68 -5.56
CA PHE A 31 -8.85 16.03 -6.65
C PHE A 31 -8.62 17.03 -7.81
N ARG A 32 -7.53 16.83 -8.56
CA ARG A 32 -7.31 17.48 -9.85
C ARG A 32 -7.99 16.75 -11.01
N GLY A 33 -8.47 15.52 -10.78
CA GLY A 33 -9.16 14.72 -11.81
C GLY A 33 -8.23 13.88 -12.67
N ILE A 34 -7.03 13.57 -12.22
CA ILE A 34 -6.04 12.82 -12.98
C ILE A 34 -6.25 11.32 -12.79
N SER A 35 -6.41 10.56 -13.89
CA SER A 35 -6.46 9.10 -13.80
C SER A 35 -5.10 8.50 -13.47
N ALA A 36 -5.06 7.32 -12.85
CA ALA A 36 -3.80 6.66 -12.48
C ALA A 36 -2.83 6.46 -13.67
N PRO A 37 -3.26 6.04 -14.88
CA PRO A 37 -2.37 5.98 -16.04
C PRO A 37 -1.83 7.35 -16.45
N LYS A 38 -2.66 8.40 -16.43
CA LYS A 38 -2.26 9.77 -16.76
C LYS A 38 -1.29 10.32 -15.71
N LEU A 39 -1.55 10.09 -14.43
CA LEU A 39 -0.63 10.45 -13.33
C LEU A 39 0.77 9.85 -13.56
N LYS A 40 0.82 8.56 -13.83
CA LYS A 40 2.08 7.85 -14.12
C LYS A 40 2.79 8.43 -15.35
N ALA A 41 2.06 8.69 -16.43
CA ALA A 41 2.60 9.29 -17.65
C ALA A 41 3.13 10.71 -17.42
N THR A 42 2.43 11.52 -16.63
CA THR A 42 2.81 12.89 -16.25
C THR A 42 4.09 12.91 -15.41
N LEU A 43 4.19 12.04 -14.39
CA LEU A 43 5.33 12.05 -13.48
C LEU A 43 6.57 11.34 -14.04
N ARG A 44 6.41 10.40 -14.96
CA ARG A 44 7.52 9.60 -15.49
C ARG A 44 8.68 10.43 -16.07
N PRO A 45 8.46 11.41 -16.97
CA PRO A 45 9.56 12.23 -17.51
C PRO A 45 10.23 13.06 -16.42
N LEU A 46 9.45 13.64 -15.50
CA LEU A 46 9.97 14.46 -14.40
C LEU A 46 10.88 13.65 -13.46
N LEU A 47 10.44 12.45 -13.08
CA LEU A 47 11.19 11.57 -12.17
C LEU A 47 12.45 10.98 -12.84
N ALA A 48 12.53 11.01 -14.18
CA ALA A 48 13.69 10.57 -14.94
C ALA A 48 14.66 11.71 -15.30
N ASP A 49 14.27 12.97 -15.09
CA ASP A 49 15.05 14.14 -15.45
C ASP A 49 16.22 14.33 -14.46
N PRO A 50 17.48 14.33 -14.94
CA PRO A 50 18.65 14.57 -14.10
C PRO A 50 18.60 15.89 -13.30
N ALA A 51 17.90 16.91 -13.79
CA ALA A 51 17.75 18.19 -13.10
C ALA A 51 17.01 18.08 -11.76
N TYR A 52 16.26 17.01 -11.59
CA TYR A 52 15.50 16.73 -10.36
C TYR A 52 16.00 15.52 -9.57
N LEU A 53 17.18 15.02 -9.92
CA LEU A 53 17.78 13.86 -9.23
C LEU A 53 18.05 14.22 -7.76
N LEU A 54 17.51 13.36 -6.87
CA LEU A 54 17.79 13.44 -5.43
C LEU A 54 19.05 12.63 -5.13
N THR A 55 20.07 13.27 -4.61
CA THR A 55 21.41 12.68 -4.40
C THR A 55 21.63 12.20 -2.98
N PHE A 56 20.81 12.67 -2.04
CA PHE A 56 20.87 12.32 -0.62
C PHE A 56 19.54 11.82 -0.11
N ARG A 57 19.58 10.88 0.82
CA ARG A 57 18.40 10.31 1.46
C ARG A 57 17.46 11.36 2.07
N ASP A 58 18.05 12.35 2.77
CA ASP A 58 17.28 13.41 3.42
C ASP A 58 16.48 14.24 2.41
N GLN A 59 17.05 14.47 1.21
CA GLN A 59 16.32 15.13 0.11
C GLN A 59 15.16 14.29 -0.39
N TRP A 60 15.34 12.96 -0.48
CA TRP A 60 14.29 12.02 -0.86
C TRP A 60 13.15 12.03 0.16
N GLU A 61 13.46 11.91 1.44
CA GLU A 61 12.45 11.95 2.50
C GLU A 61 11.76 13.32 2.58
N ALA A 62 12.52 14.42 2.52
CA ALA A 62 11.97 15.78 2.51
C ALA A 62 11.06 16.03 1.31
N THR A 63 11.40 15.50 0.13
CA THR A 63 10.55 15.61 -1.07
C THR A 63 9.23 14.86 -0.89
N ILE A 64 9.28 13.63 -0.34
CA ILE A 64 8.08 12.83 -0.05
C ILE A 64 7.20 13.57 0.95
N ARG A 65 7.76 14.07 2.06
CA ARG A 65 7.02 14.80 3.08
C ARG A 65 6.43 16.10 2.52
N GLY A 66 7.19 16.90 1.78
CA GLY A 66 6.69 18.13 1.19
C GLY A 66 5.53 17.92 0.20
N LEU A 67 5.51 16.80 -0.54
CA LEU A 67 4.38 16.42 -1.40
C LEU A 67 3.20 15.83 -0.60
N TRP A 68 3.45 15.28 0.58
CA TRP A 68 2.46 14.59 1.40
C TRP A 68 1.78 15.51 2.40
N ASP A 69 2.58 16.24 3.19
CA ASP A 69 2.09 17.03 4.33
C ASP A 69 1.43 18.32 3.87
N ASP A 70 2.04 19.00 2.88
CA ASP A 70 1.56 20.26 2.32
C ASP A 70 0.62 20.05 1.11
N ALA A 71 0.14 18.84 0.89
CA ALA A 71 -0.72 18.52 -0.25
C ALA A 71 -2.03 19.30 -0.22
N GLN A 72 -2.30 20.04 -1.30
CA GLN A 72 -3.57 20.71 -1.54
C GLN A 72 -4.55 19.83 -2.33
N PHE A 73 -4.04 18.89 -3.11
CA PHE A 73 -4.79 17.94 -3.90
C PHE A 73 -4.29 16.51 -3.66
N ARG A 74 -5.21 15.56 -3.78
CA ARG A 74 -4.90 14.16 -3.47
C ARG A 74 -3.80 13.59 -4.37
N GLU A 75 -3.73 14.02 -5.62
CA GLU A 75 -2.71 13.59 -6.57
C GLU A 75 -1.28 14.00 -6.17
N GLU A 76 -1.11 15.02 -5.33
CA GLU A 76 0.20 15.37 -4.78
C GLU A 76 0.70 14.26 -3.84
N ARG A 77 -0.17 13.68 -3.02
CA ARG A 77 0.15 12.49 -2.21
C ARG A 77 0.46 11.25 -3.06
N TYR A 78 -0.25 11.06 -4.18
CA TYR A 78 0.15 10.02 -5.14
C TYR A 78 1.52 10.32 -5.76
N GLY A 79 1.85 11.57 -5.98
CA GLY A 79 3.19 12.03 -6.37
C GLY A 79 4.25 11.65 -5.34
N ALA A 80 3.98 11.88 -4.05
CA ALA A 80 4.85 11.45 -2.95
C ALA A 80 5.12 9.94 -2.98
N VAL A 81 4.06 9.13 -3.15
CA VAL A 81 4.17 7.67 -3.24
C VAL A 81 4.95 7.24 -4.49
N ALA A 82 4.81 7.97 -5.61
CA ALA A 82 5.58 7.72 -6.83
C ALA A 82 7.08 8.02 -6.65
N VAL A 83 7.45 9.12 -6.01
CA VAL A 83 8.84 9.44 -5.62
C VAL A 83 9.39 8.37 -4.70
N CYS A 84 8.61 8.00 -3.67
CA CYS A 84 8.97 6.97 -2.70
C CYS A 84 9.36 5.65 -3.36
N GLY A 85 8.64 5.22 -4.40
CA GLY A 85 8.89 3.97 -5.10
C GLY A 85 9.69 4.07 -6.38
N HIS A 86 10.26 5.21 -6.70
CA HIS A 86 10.99 5.35 -7.94
C HIS A 86 12.28 4.53 -7.94
N ARG A 87 12.59 3.87 -9.07
CA ARG A 87 13.72 2.92 -9.20
C ARG A 87 15.09 3.50 -8.81
N LEU A 88 15.31 4.79 -9.03
CA LEU A 88 16.56 5.47 -8.69
C LEU A 88 16.81 5.52 -7.19
N TYR A 89 15.74 5.49 -6.37
CA TYR A 89 15.80 5.59 -4.92
C TYR A 89 15.54 4.25 -4.21
N ARG A 90 15.58 3.15 -4.98
CA ARG A 90 15.28 1.81 -4.45
C ARG A 90 16.18 1.44 -3.26
N HIS A 91 17.44 1.85 -3.27
CA HIS A 91 18.40 1.56 -2.20
C HIS A 91 18.00 2.22 -0.87
N TRP A 92 17.35 3.40 -0.89
CA TRP A 92 16.73 3.99 0.31
C TRP A 92 15.37 3.39 0.62
N ALA A 93 14.57 3.15 -0.41
CA ALA A 93 13.20 2.69 -0.29
C ALA A 93 13.07 1.25 0.24
N VAL A 94 14.09 0.42 0.08
CA VAL A 94 14.11 -0.98 0.57
C VAL A 94 14.92 -1.13 1.87
N ASP A 95 15.61 -0.09 2.30
CA ASP A 95 16.31 -0.07 3.58
C ASP A 95 15.32 -0.02 4.75
N ARG A 96 15.61 -0.78 5.82
CA ARG A 96 14.74 -0.84 7.02
C ARG A 96 14.52 0.51 7.69
N SER A 97 15.45 1.45 7.52
CA SER A 97 15.32 2.81 8.05
C SER A 97 14.24 3.64 7.34
N ALA A 98 13.65 3.16 6.23
CA ALA A 98 12.47 3.75 5.61
C ALA A 98 11.14 3.39 6.33
N MET A 99 11.13 2.36 7.20
CA MET A 99 9.91 1.92 7.88
C MET A 99 9.22 2.98 8.74
N PRO A 100 9.93 3.90 9.46
CA PRO A 100 9.27 5.00 10.15
C PRO A 100 8.52 5.95 9.21
N LEU A 101 9.09 6.24 8.02
CA LEU A 101 8.39 7.02 6.99
C LEU A 101 7.15 6.29 6.49
N TYR A 102 7.24 4.99 6.20
CA TYR A 102 6.09 4.21 5.70
C TYR A 102 4.98 4.11 6.75
N ARG A 103 5.33 3.90 8.01
CA ARG A 103 4.38 3.97 9.12
C ARG A 103 3.66 5.31 9.14
N TYR A 104 4.40 6.40 9.08
CA TYR A 104 3.83 7.76 9.05
C TYR A 104 2.86 7.95 7.88
N LEU A 105 3.25 7.53 6.67
CA LEU A 105 2.39 7.64 5.48
C LEU A 105 1.11 6.80 5.60
N VAL A 106 1.19 5.61 6.21
CA VAL A 106 0.02 4.75 6.47
C VAL A 106 -0.92 5.39 7.48
N GLU A 107 -0.39 5.87 8.61
CA GLU A 107 -1.19 6.45 9.70
C GLU A 107 -1.82 7.79 9.29
N SER A 108 -1.09 8.66 8.62
CA SER A 108 -1.57 9.98 8.18
C SER A 108 -2.38 9.95 6.88
N GLY A 109 -2.14 8.95 6.02
CA GLY A 109 -2.93 8.73 4.81
C GLY A 109 -4.31 8.15 5.08
N ALA A 110 -4.40 7.27 6.05
CA ALA A 110 -5.62 6.70 6.65
C ALA A 110 -6.76 6.39 5.65
N TRP A 111 -6.41 5.88 4.47
CA TRP A 111 -7.36 5.47 3.45
C TRP A 111 -6.78 4.37 2.56
N TRP A 112 -7.65 3.48 2.09
CA TRP A 112 -7.27 2.23 1.45
C TRP A 112 -6.34 2.37 0.23
N ASP A 113 -6.52 3.38 -0.62
CA ASP A 113 -5.73 3.57 -1.84
C ASP A 113 -4.26 3.92 -1.58
N PHE A 114 -3.98 4.67 -0.51
CA PHE A 114 -2.61 4.91 -0.06
C PHE A 114 -2.05 3.70 0.68
N VAL A 115 -2.82 3.18 1.63
CA VAL A 115 -2.37 2.10 2.51
C VAL A 115 -2.01 0.84 1.72
N ASP A 116 -2.82 0.46 0.74
CA ASP A 116 -2.62 -0.75 -0.06
C ASP A 116 -1.36 -0.64 -0.93
N GLU A 117 -1.16 0.51 -1.58
CA GLU A 117 0.03 0.77 -2.40
C GLU A 117 1.30 0.78 -1.53
N ILE A 118 1.25 1.45 -0.37
CA ILE A 118 2.38 1.51 0.56
C ILE A 118 2.67 0.12 1.15
N ALA A 119 1.66 -0.60 1.58
CA ALA A 119 1.82 -1.94 2.14
C ALA A 119 2.47 -2.91 1.15
N ALA A 120 1.87 -3.04 -0.03
CA ALA A 120 2.31 -4.03 -1.02
C ALA A 120 3.66 -3.69 -1.68
N HIS A 121 3.92 -2.39 -1.93
CA HIS A 121 5.01 -1.97 -2.80
C HIS A 121 6.09 -1.14 -2.10
N ARG A 122 5.94 -0.80 -0.81
CA ARG A 122 6.96 -0.11 0.00
C ARG A 122 7.32 -0.96 1.21
N VAL A 123 6.37 -1.29 2.06
CA VAL A 123 6.58 -2.13 3.25
C VAL A 123 7.02 -3.55 2.85
N GLY A 124 6.29 -4.20 1.96
CA GLY A 124 6.58 -5.58 1.54
C GLY A 124 8.02 -5.82 1.05
N PRO A 125 8.59 -5.00 0.17
CA PRO A 125 9.99 -5.11 -0.22
C PRO A 125 10.97 -5.00 0.95
N VAL A 126 10.73 -4.14 1.95
CA VAL A 126 11.57 -4.03 3.15
C VAL A 126 11.46 -5.29 3.99
N VAL A 127 10.25 -5.82 4.19
CA VAL A 127 10.00 -7.07 4.92
C VAL A 127 10.78 -8.23 4.30
N ARG A 128 10.74 -8.37 2.98
CA ARG A 128 11.50 -9.41 2.27
C ARG A 128 13.02 -9.22 2.36
N ALA A 129 13.50 -7.98 2.32
CA ALA A 129 14.93 -7.69 2.40
C ALA A 129 15.51 -7.85 3.81
N HIS A 130 14.69 -7.68 4.86
CA HIS A 130 15.11 -7.66 6.25
C HIS A 130 14.19 -8.51 7.15
N PRO A 131 13.97 -9.81 6.84
CA PRO A 131 13.00 -10.64 7.56
C PRO A 131 13.31 -10.76 9.06
N GLN A 132 14.59 -10.73 9.47
CA GLN A 132 14.99 -10.91 10.87
C GLN A 132 14.42 -9.87 11.84
N THR A 133 14.06 -8.69 11.34
CA THR A 133 13.53 -7.59 12.14
C THR A 133 12.10 -7.19 11.73
N GLU A 134 11.77 -7.34 10.46
CA GLU A 134 10.53 -6.78 9.92
C GLU A 134 9.34 -7.75 10.03
N LEU A 135 9.59 -9.06 10.17
CA LEU A 135 8.51 -10.01 10.48
C LEU A 135 7.87 -9.68 11.84
N ASP A 136 8.67 -9.40 12.86
CA ASP A 136 8.15 -9.03 14.19
C ASP A 136 7.46 -7.65 14.17
N ARG A 137 7.96 -6.73 13.36
CA ARG A 137 7.29 -5.46 13.13
C ARG A 137 5.90 -5.66 12.51
N MET A 138 5.76 -6.54 11.52
CA MET A 138 4.45 -6.83 10.91
C MET A 138 3.50 -7.50 11.91
N ARG A 139 3.98 -8.41 12.75
CA ARG A 139 3.19 -9.00 13.87
C ARG A 139 2.71 -7.91 14.82
N SER A 140 3.59 -6.97 15.20
CA SER A 140 3.24 -5.82 16.03
C SER A 140 2.19 -4.90 15.37
N TRP A 141 2.33 -4.63 14.06
CA TRP A 141 1.34 -3.82 13.35
C TRP A 141 -0.01 -4.53 13.22
N ALA A 142 -0.01 -5.86 13.10
CA ALA A 142 -1.23 -6.66 13.00
C ALA A 142 -2.15 -6.58 14.23
N VAL A 143 -1.61 -6.18 15.38
CA VAL A 143 -2.35 -6.01 16.64
C VAL A 143 -2.40 -4.55 17.12
N ALA A 144 -1.98 -3.59 16.29
CA ALA A 144 -2.00 -2.18 16.64
C ALA A 144 -3.44 -1.64 16.75
N ASP A 145 -3.65 -0.62 17.58
CA ASP A 145 -4.94 0.07 17.69
C ASP A 145 -5.34 0.74 16.37
N ASN A 146 -4.35 1.23 15.61
CA ASN A 146 -4.59 1.86 14.33
C ASN A 146 -5.02 0.85 13.25
N LEU A 147 -6.25 1.01 12.76
CA LEU A 147 -6.86 0.20 11.71
C LEU A 147 -5.97 0.06 10.46
N TRP A 148 -5.31 1.13 10.05
CA TRP A 148 -4.55 1.17 8.80
C TRP A 148 -3.20 0.49 8.94
N LEU A 149 -2.60 0.47 10.14
CA LEU A 149 -1.42 -0.36 10.42
C LEU A 149 -1.76 -1.84 10.38
N ARG A 150 -2.90 -2.27 10.99
CA ARG A 150 -3.37 -3.66 10.89
C ARG A 150 -3.60 -4.06 9.43
N ARG A 151 -4.27 -3.19 8.65
CA ARG A 151 -4.46 -3.41 7.22
C ARG A 151 -3.14 -3.52 6.47
N ALA A 152 -2.19 -2.63 6.72
CA ALA A 152 -0.88 -2.65 6.08
C ALA A 152 -0.10 -3.94 6.39
N ALA A 153 -0.14 -4.43 7.63
CA ALA A 153 0.47 -5.71 8.01
C ALA A 153 -0.12 -6.89 7.22
N ILE A 154 -1.46 -6.99 7.17
CA ILE A 154 -2.17 -8.05 6.42
C ILE A 154 -1.83 -8.00 4.92
N LEU A 155 -1.66 -6.80 4.34
CA LEU A 155 -1.43 -6.59 2.91
C LEU A 155 0.06 -6.48 2.52
N SER A 156 0.98 -6.51 3.48
CA SER A 156 2.43 -6.34 3.23
C SER A 156 3.00 -7.32 2.21
N GLN A 157 2.42 -8.52 2.13
CA GLN A 157 2.90 -9.58 1.24
C GLN A 157 2.12 -9.72 -0.08
N LEU A 158 1.20 -8.78 -0.43
CA LEU A 158 0.37 -8.89 -1.65
C LEU A 158 1.18 -9.06 -2.94
N SER A 159 2.37 -8.49 -3.02
CA SER A 159 3.24 -8.58 -4.20
C SER A 159 4.35 -9.62 -4.08
N SER A 160 4.37 -10.41 -2.99
CA SER A 160 5.45 -11.37 -2.70
C SER A 160 5.38 -12.65 -3.55
N LYS A 161 4.21 -12.98 -4.10
CA LYS A 161 4.03 -14.18 -4.93
C LYS A 161 4.53 -15.44 -4.20
N GLU A 162 5.45 -16.17 -4.82
CA GLU A 162 6.05 -17.41 -4.30
C GLU A 162 6.94 -17.16 -3.06
N GLU A 163 7.43 -15.92 -2.88
CA GLU A 163 8.22 -15.52 -1.71
C GLU A 163 7.33 -15.17 -0.49
N THR A 164 6.01 -15.42 -0.55
CA THR A 164 5.12 -15.16 0.58
C THR A 164 5.46 -16.08 1.75
N ASP A 165 5.84 -15.50 2.89
CA ASP A 165 5.95 -16.21 4.16
C ASP A 165 4.54 -16.53 4.67
N ARG A 166 4.18 -17.81 4.60
CA ARG A 166 2.88 -18.32 5.01
C ARG A 166 2.61 -18.12 6.50
N GLN A 167 3.66 -18.28 7.32
CA GLN A 167 3.53 -18.10 8.76
C GLN A 167 3.22 -16.65 9.11
N LEU A 168 3.93 -15.70 8.50
CA LEU A 168 3.62 -14.27 8.67
C LEU A 168 2.20 -13.94 8.21
N LEU A 169 1.73 -14.53 7.10
CA LEU A 169 0.37 -14.33 6.62
C LEU A 169 -0.65 -14.78 7.68
N VAL A 170 -0.46 -15.96 8.27
CA VAL A 170 -1.28 -16.49 9.36
C VAL A 170 -1.21 -15.58 10.59
N ASP A 171 -0.01 -15.18 11.00
CA ASP A 171 0.24 -14.35 12.19
C ASP A 171 -0.45 -12.98 12.08
N CYS A 172 -0.46 -12.39 10.87
CA CYS A 172 -1.13 -11.11 10.64
C CYS A 172 -2.65 -11.22 10.53
N ILE A 173 -3.19 -12.34 10.03
CA ILE A 173 -4.62 -12.55 9.86
C ILE A 173 -5.31 -12.98 11.16
N THR A 174 -4.69 -13.90 11.90
CA THR A 174 -5.33 -14.57 13.05
C THR A 174 -5.87 -13.60 14.10
N PRO A 175 -5.12 -12.57 14.56
CA PRO A 175 -5.64 -11.61 15.55
C PRO A 175 -6.77 -10.72 15.01
N ASN A 176 -6.96 -10.69 13.69
CA ASN A 176 -7.95 -9.85 13.02
C ASN A 176 -9.22 -10.61 12.55
N LEU A 177 -9.35 -11.89 12.87
CA LEU A 177 -10.50 -12.72 12.42
C LEU A 177 -11.84 -12.22 12.98
N ALA A 178 -11.84 -11.74 14.24
CA ALA A 178 -13.04 -11.23 14.91
C ALA A 178 -13.33 -9.75 14.60
N ASP A 179 -12.47 -9.09 13.82
CA ASP A 179 -12.62 -7.68 13.51
C ASP A 179 -13.88 -7.42 12.65
N ARG A 180 -14.66 -6.41 13.03
CA ARG A 180 -15.91 -6.04 12.34
C ARG A 180 -15.71 -4.98 11.26
N GLU A 181 -14.53 -4.36 11.20
CA GLU A 181 -14.20 -3.33 10.23
C GLU A 181 -14.19 -3.87 8.79
N PHE A 182 -14.91 -3.20 7.92
CA PHE A 182 -15.01 -3.58 6.51
C PHE A 182 -13.64 -3.70 5.85
N PHE A 183 -12.75 -2.75 6.11
CA PHE A 183 -11.43 -2.68 5.48
C PHE A 183 -10.50 -3.81 5.94
N ILE A 184 -10.63 -4.28 7.19
CA ILE A 184 -9.88 -5.43 7.70
C ILE A 184 -10.40 -6.72 7.08
N ARG A 185 -11.72 -6.95 7.12
CA ARG A 185 -12.32 -8.15 6.52
C ARG A 185 -12.02 -8.28 5.03
N LYS A 186 -12.01 -7.15 4.30
CA LYS A 186 -11.59 -7.11 2.89
C LYS A 186 -10.11 -7.45 2.73
N ALA A 187 -9.22 -6.91 3.57
CA ALA A 187 -7.79 -7.18 3.52
C ALA A 187 -7.48 -8.66 3.75
N VAL A 188 -8.11 -9.28 4.76
CA VAL A 188 -7.98 -10.71 5.04
C VAL A 188 -8.34 -11.56 3.82
N GLY A 189 -9.52 -11.34 3.24
CA GLY A 189 -9.93 -12.11 2.07
C GLY A 189 -9.05 -11.86 0.84
N TRP A 190 -8.61 -10.63 0.63
CA TRP A 190 -7.76 -10.28 -0.51
C TRP A 190 -6.35 -10.85 -0.38
N SER A 191 -5.74 -10.80 0.80
CA SER A 191 -4.41 -11.37 1.03
C SER A 191 -4.39 -12.89 0.80
N LEU A 192 -5.41 -13.60 1.27
CA LEU A 192 -5.60 -15.03 1.00
C LEU A 192 -5.79 -15.33 -0.48
N ARG A 193 -6.66 -14.59 -1.17
CA ARG A 193 -6.86 -14.74 -2.62
C ARG A 193 -5.57 -14.49 -3.40
N GLN A 194 -4.79 -13.50 -3.00
CA GLN A 194 -3.54 -13.20 -3.69
C GLN A 194 -2.51 -14.30 -3.46
N TYR A 195 -2.42 -14.81 -2.23
CA TYR A 195 -1.56 -15.95 -1.92
C TYR A 195 -1.98 -17.21 -2.69
N ALA A 196 -3.28 -17.50 -2.79
CA ALA A 196 -3.77 -18.65 -3.55
C ALA A 196 -3.33 -18.67 -5.03
N ARG A 197 -2.89 -17.54 -5.56
CA ARG A 197 -2.39 -17.38 -6.94
C ARG A 197 -0.86 -17.41 -7.03
N SER A 198 -0.17 -17.62 -5.92
CA SER A 198 1.29 -17.45 -5.85
C SER A 198 2.08 -18.67 -6.35
N GLY A 199 1.48 -19.84 -6.46
CA GLY A 199 2.18 -21.05 -6.90
C GLY A 199 1.43 -22.34 -6.63
N THR A 200 2.10 -23.46 -6.92
CA THR A 200 1.54 -24.81 -6.76
C THR A 200 1.17 -25.10 -5.30
N GLY A 201 -0.04 -25.60 -5.07
CA GLY A 201 -0.54 -25.95 -3.73
C GLY A 201 -1.02 -24.78 -2.89
N ALA A 202 -0.76 -23.53 -3.29
CA ALA A 202 -1.20 -22.35 -2.54
C ALA A 202 -2.73 -22.22 -2.49
N ALA A 203 -3.39 -22.52 -3.61
CA ALA A 203 -4.85 -22.53 -3.68
C ALA A 203 -5.48 -23.59 -2.76
N ASP A 204 -4.93 -24.80 -2.73
CA ASP A 204 -5.41 -25.88 -1.88
C ASP A 204 -5.19 -25.57 -0.40
N TRP A 205 -4.03 -25.02 -0.06
CA TRP A 205 -3.77 -24.56 1.29
C TRP A 205 -4.79 -23.49 1.74
N VAL A 206 -5.11 -22.52 0.88
CA VAL A 206 -6.10 -21.49 1.20
C VAL A 206 -7.48 -22.10 1.41
N ARG A 207 -7.91 -23.05 0.55
CA ARG A 207 -9.19 -23.77 0.75
C ARG A 207 -9.23 -24.48 2.09
N CYS A 208 -8.21 -25.30 2.39
CA CYS A 208 -8.12 -26.01 3.65
C CYS A 208 -8.15 -25.09 4.86
N TRP A 209 -7.37 -24.01 4.85
CA TRP A 209 -7.33 -23.07 5.97
C TRP A 209 -8.64 -22.29 6.13
N VAL A 210 -9.26 -21.87 5.05
CA VAL A 210 -10.57 -21.22 5.07
C VAL A 210 -11.66 -22.14 5.63
N ASP A 211 -11.59 -23.45 5.35
CA ASP A 211 -12.53 -24.45 5.89
C ASP A 211 -12.25 -24.74 7.37
N GLU A 212 -10.98 -24.82 7.78
CA GLU A 212 -10.57 -24.95 9.19
C GLU A 212 -11.02 -23.76 10.04
N LEU A 213 -10.89 -22.54 9.51
CA LEU A 213 -11.35 -21.32 10.19
C LEU A 213 -12.87 -21.32 10.39
N GLY A 214 -13.63 -21.89 9.46
CA GLY A 214 -15.08 -22.04 9.54
C GLY A 214 -15.78 -20.71 9.86
N PRO A 215 -16.62 -20.67 10.91
CA PRO A 215 -17.37 -19.46 11.28
C PRO A 215 -16.52 -18.34 11.90
N ARG A 216 -15.26 -18.60 12.27
CA ARG A 216 -14.32 -17.57 12.74
C ARG A 216 -13.95 -16.60 11.63
N LEU A 217 -13.96 -17.06 10.36
CA LEU A 217 -13.69 -16.23 9.21
C LEU A 217 -14.98 -15.53 8.75
N SER A 218 -14.97 -14.21 8.64
CA SER A 218 -16.16 -13.46 8.24
C SER A 218 -16.68 -13.91 6.86
N PRO A 219 -18.01 -13.88 6.59
CA PRO A 219 -18.55 -14.23 5.28
C PRO A 219 -17.96 -13.39 4.14
N LEU A 220 -17.62 -12.12 4.41
CA LEU A 220 -16.96 -11.25 3.44
C LEU A 220 -15.55 -11.74 3.13
N SER A 221 -14.75 -12.04 4.16
CA SER A 221 -13.37 -12.53 4.00
C SER A 221 -13.37 -13.88 3.26
N ARG A 222 -14.28 -14.81 3.62
CA ARG A 222 -14.42 -16.10 2.95
C ARG A 222 -14.72 -15.95 1.46
N ARG A 223 -15.72 -15.13 1.11
CA ARG A 223 -16.09 -14.85 -0.28
C ARG A 223 -14.94 -14.26 -1.09
N GLU A 224 -14.20 -13.30 -0.50
CA GLU A 224 -13.06 -12.68 -1.16
C GLU A 224 -11.87 -13.62 -1.30
N ALA A 225 -11.59 -14.46 -0.31
CA ALA A 225 -10.50 -15.45 -0.34
C ALA A 225 -10.71 -16.50 -1.42
N LEU A 226 -11.93 -17.03 -1.53
CA LEU A 226 -12.27 -18.10 -2.46
C LEU A 226 -12.65 -17.60 -3.86
N LYS A 227 -12.73 -16.29 -4.07
CA LYS A 227 -13.04 -15.72 -5.39
C LYS A 227 -12.02 -16.19 -6.43
N HIS A 228 -12.49 -16.85 -7.47
CA HIS A 228 -11.69 -17.47 -8.57
C HIS A 228 -10.93 -18.75 -8.19
N LEU A 229 -11.29 -19.44 -7.10
CA LEU A 229 -10.70 -20.71 -6.70
C LEU A 229 -11.61 -21.93 -6.93
N GLY A 230 -12.85 -21.69 -7.31
CA GLY A 230 -13.85 -22.74 -7.60
C GLY A 230 -14.30 -22.67 -9.00
#